data_e8cb1160e2ddb762fd6031bbcf3a00e8
#
_entry.id   e8cb1160e2ddb762fd6031bbcf3a00e8
#
_cell.length_a   1.000
_cell.length_b   1.000
_cell.length_c   1.000
_cell.angle_alpha   90.00
_cell.angle_beta   90.00
_cell.angle_gamma   90.00
#
_symmetry.space_group_name_H-M   'P 1'
#
loop_
_entity.id
_entity.type
_entity.pdbx_description
1 polymer ?
#
loop_
_entity_poly.entity_id
_entity_poly.type
_entity_poly.pdbx_seq_one_letter_code
_entity_poly.pdbx_strand_id
1 'polypeptide(L)'
;MVNKFRLTNSTPVATPMVTGTTFSTADSLSTPTPVACMCRIPYVEVIGSVLWPVIVSWPDAASAVSILSQFMQNPRPAHWEALKHVIVYLGSTKDLWLTFSSQSKLTAEGFCNANWGGQKYCHSISCYLFHMGARAILWSLKKQHVVALTSTKAEYNVQTHVAKEGLWLCSFLQELHSTPDDPLIINCNNQGVITLAKDNKFHMHTKHIDMCYHFIHEVVEDGKIMVQYIPTGNNVSNIFTKPLAKAKFQELAELLGLHTITHKV
;
A
#
# COMPACT_ATOMS: atom_id res chain seq x y z
N MET A 1 7.43 20.83 8.57
CA MET A 1 7.58 20.78 7.12
C MET A 1 6.80 21.89 6.42
N VAL A 2 5.49 21.99 6.59
CA VAL A 2 4.63 23.00 5.93
C VAL A 2 5.22 24.41 6.06
N ASN A 3 5.59 24.84 7.27
CA ASN A 3 6.22 26.15 7.52
C ASN A 3 7.60 26.30 6.86
N LYS A 4 8.44 25.24 6.91
CA LYS A 4 9.79 25.25 6.33
C LYS A 4 9.79 25.53 4.83
N PHE A 5 8.77 25.01 4.12
CA PHE A 5 8.65 25.18 2.66
C PHE A 5 7.64 26.27 2.25
N ARG A 6 7.18 27.10 3.19
CA ARG A 6 6.22 28.21 2.96
C ARG A 6 4.91 27.75 2.32
N LEU A 7 4.44 26.56 2.68
CA LEU A 7 3.21 25.96 2.16
C LEU A 7 2.00 26.22 3.05
N THR A 8 2.12 27.07 4.07
CA THR A 8 1.07 27.35 5.07
C THR A 8 -0.20 27.95 4.44
N ASN A 9 -0.02 28.75 3.38
CA ASN A 9 -1.11 29.41 2.66
C ASN A 9 -1.54 28.65 1.38
N SER A 10 -1.09 27.41 1.21
CA SER A 10 -1.49 26.61 0.07
C SER A 10 -2.94 26.17 0.20
N THR A 11 -3.66 26.11 -0.92
CA THR A 11 -5.03 25.58 -0.96
C THR A 11 -5.05 24.14 -0.46
N PRO A 12 -5.90 23.79 0.49
CA PRO A 12 -6.03 22.41 0.98
C PRO A 12 -6.33 21.43 -0.14
N VAL A 13 -5.69 20.27 -0.11
CA VAL A 13 -5.89 19.21 -1.10
C VAL A 13 -6.49 17.98 -0.44
N ALA A 14 -7.35 17.28 -1.19
CA ALA A 14 -8.13 16.16 -0.67
C ALA A 14 -7.51 14.78 -0.95
N THR A 15 -6.45 14.72 -1.74
CA THR A 15 -5.74 13.47 -2.11
C THR A 15 -4.23 13.74 -2.09
N PRO A 16 -3.40 12.75 -1.72
CA PRO A 16 -1.96 12.95 -1.64
C PRO A 16 -1.28 13.05 -3.01
N MET A 17 -1.98 12.65 -4.08
CA MET A 17 -1.49 12.73 -5.46
C MET A 17 -2.65 12.99 -6.42
N VAL A 18 -2.39 13.75 -7.49
CA VAL A 18 -3.38 14.03 -8.52
C VAL A 18 -3.66 12.76 -9.33
N THR A 19 -4.93 12.48 -9.61
CA THR A 19 -5.35 11.32 -10.40
C THR A 19 -4.73 11.36 -11.80
N GLY A 20 -4.23 10.22 -12.27
CA GLY A 20 -3.59 10.11 -13.58
C GLY A 20 -2.14 10.60 -13.61
N THR A 21 -1.57 11.06 -12.51
CA THR A 21 -0.15 11.40 -12.45
C THR A 21 0.70 10.16 -12.69
N THR A 22 1.53 10.22 -13.74
CA THR A 22 2.52 9.18 -14.05
C THR A 22 3.89 9.83 -14.14
N PHE A 23 4.90 9.21 -13.51
CA PHE A 23 6.28 9.64 -13.60
C PHE A 23 7.10 8.61 -14.39
N SER A 24 7.86 9.08 -15.35
CA SER A 24 8.76 8.25 -16.12
C SER A 24 10.21 8.65 -15.87
N THR A 25 11.08 7.67 -15.71
CA THR A 25 12.53 7.93 -15.69
C THR A 25 13.03 8.35 -17.07
N ALA A 26 12.28 8.09 -18.17
CA ALA A 26 12.63 8.53 -19.52
C ALA A 26 12.48 10.03 -19.73
N ASP A 27 11.65 10.72 -18.88
CA ASP A 27 11.58 12.18 -18.90
C ASP A 27 12.86 12.83 -18.35
N SER A 28 13.98 12.11 -18.16
CA SER A 28 15.28 12.64 -17.80
C SER A 28 15.82 13.46 -18.98
N LEU A 29 15.36 14.71 -19.01
CA LEU A 29 15.88 15.69 -19.92
C LEU A 29 17.38 15.87 -19.70
N SER A 30 18.11 15.67 -20.78
CA SER A 30 19.55 15.91 -20.89
C SER A 30 19.92 17.40 -20.86
N THR A 31 19.03 18.29 -20.43
CA THR A 31 19.30 19.72 -20.38
C THR A 31 19.89 20.10 -19.03
N PRO A 32 21.01 20.86 -18.99
CA PRO A 32 21.72 21.21 -17.76
C PRO A 32 20.92 22.06 -16.76
N THR A 33 19.95 22.82 -17.24
CA THR A 33 19.22 23.82 -16.46
C THR A 33 18.33 23.23 -15.35
N PRO A 34 17.53 22.15 -15.58
CA PRO A 34 16.72 21.54 -14.53
C PRO A 34 17.55 20.82 -13.46
N VAL A 35 18.68 20.24 -13.84
CA VAL A 35 19.59 19.54 -12.91
C VAL A 35 20.19 20.52 -11.92
N ALA A 36 20.67 21.68 -12.39
CA ALA A 36 21.25 22.74 -11.55
C ALA A 36 20.22 23.31 -10.54
N CYS A 37 18.94 23.37 -10.93
CA CYS A 37 17.86 23.82 -10.04
C CYS A 37 17.60 22.80 -8.92
N MET A 38 17.63 21.50 -9.22
CA MET A 38 17.33 20.43 -8.26
C MET A 38 18.46 20.19 -7.24
N CYS A 39 19.72 20.53 -7.56
CA CYS A 39 20.86 20.36 -6.63
C CYS A 39 20.70 21.14 -5.32
N ARG A 40 19.90 22.21 -5.28
CA ARG A 40 19.65 23.03 -4.09
C ARG A 40 18.43 22.59 -3.29
N ILE A 41 17.67 21.64 -3.81
CA ILE A 41 16.43 21.15 -3.20
C ILE A 41 16.75 19.91 -2.36
N PRO A 42 16.45 19.91 -1.05
CA PRO A 42 16.74 18.78 -0.17
C PRO A 42 15.69 17.66 -0.34
N TYR A 43 15.54 17.14 -1.57
CA TYR A 43 14.48 16.20 -1.93
C TYR A 43 14.52 14.92 -1.07
N VAL A 44 15.70 14.32 -0.90
CA VAL A 44 15.91 13.08 -0.15
C VAL A 44 15.57 13.28 1.33
N GLU A 45 16.01 14.40 1.92
CA GLU A 45 15.69 14.71 3.32
C GLU A 45 14.19 14.89 3.53
N VAL A 46 13.51 15.52 2.58
CA VAL A 46 12.06 15.75 2.65
C VAL A 46 11.31 14.45 2.49
N ILE A 47 11.69 13.58 1.55
CA ILE A 47 11.12 12.22 1.42
C ILE A 47 11.28 11.45 2.73
N GLY A 48 12.49 11.42 3.31
CA GLY A 48 12.73 10.74 4.59
C GLY A 48 11.84 11.27 5.73
N SER A 49 11.68 12.61 5.77
CA SER A 49 10.84 13.25 6.78
C SER A 49 9.34 12.99 6.59
N VAL A 50 8.87 12.82 5.35
CA VAL A 50 7.47 12.47 5.02
C VAL A 50 7.22 10.98 5.22
N LEU A 51 8.21 10.15 4.94
CA LEU A 51 8.09 8.71 5.05
C LEU A 51 7.77 8.25 6.48
N TRP A 52 8.39 8.89 7.48
CA TRP A 52 8.18 8.55 8.88
C TRP A 52 6.69 8.61 9.31
N PRO A 53 5.99 9.76 9.21
CA PRO A 53 4.57 9.80 9.59
C PRO A 53 3.71 8.88 8.73
N VAL A 54 4.04 8.69 7.45
CA VAL A 54 3.28 7.83 6.55
C VAL A 54 3.37 6.35 6.96
N ILE A 55 4.52 5.89 7.43
CA ILE A 55 4.68 4.53 7.94
C ILE A 55 3.93 4.34 9.26
N VAL A 56 3.84 5.38 10.09
CA VAL A 56 3.29 5.26 11.45
C VAL A 56 1.78 5.48 11.48
N SER A 57 1.24 6.45 10.73
CA SER A 57 -0.14 6.92 10.96
C SER A 57 -0.90 7.44 9.73
N TRP A 58 -0.27 7.58 8.55
CA TRP A 58 -0.92 8.02 7.30
C TRP A 58 -0.86 6.95 6.20
N PRO A 59 -1.51 5.79 6.37
CA PRO A 59 -1.50 4.73 5.36
C PRO A 59 -2.00 5.20 3.99
N ASP A 60 -2.93 6.11 3.95
CA ASP A 60 -3.52 6.68 2.75
C ASP A 60 -2.53 7.46 1.87
N ALA A 61 -1.47 8.04 2.46
CA ALA A 61 -0.40 8.70 1.72
C ALA A 61 0.73 7.76 1.26
N ALA A 62 0.71 6.49 1.67
CA ALA A 62 1.80 5.54 1.45
C ALA A 62 2.11 5.31 -0.04
N SER A 63 1.08 5.24 -0.90
CA SER A 63 1.26 5.09 -2.35
C SER A 63 2.02 6.26 -2.96
N ALA A 64 1.63 7.49 -2.63
CA ALA A 64 2.25 8.71 -3.15
C ALA A 64 3.73 8.79 -2.77
N VAL A 65 4.04 8.54 -1.49
CA VAL A 65 5.41 8.58 -0.98
C VAL A 65 6.25 7.45 -1.58
N SER A 66 5.70 6.24 -1.72
CA SER A 66 6.37 5.10 -2.36
C SER A 66 6.74 5.40 -3.82
N ILE A 67 5.86 6.04 -4.59
CA ILE A 67 6.13 6.44 -5.97
C ILE A 67 7.26 7.48 -6.00
N LEU A 68 7.17 8.52 -5.18
CA LEU A 68 8.15 9.62 -5.17
C LEU A 68 9.52 9.18 -4.65
N SER A 69 9.59 8.21 -3.74
CA SER A 69 10.85 7.68 -3.21
C SER A 69 11.71 6.98 -4.26
N GLN A 70 11.12 6.50 -5.35
CA GLN A 70 11.85 5.86 -6.45
C GLN A 70 12.74 6.84 -7.22
N PHE A 71 12.51 8.14 -7.07
CA PHE A 71 13.25 9.21 -7.77
C PHE A 71 14.29 9.92 -6.89
N MET A 72 14.62 9.38 -5.71
CA MET A 72 15.59 10.01 -4.79
C MET A 72 16.99 10.20 -5.39
N GLN A 73 17.43 9.29 -6.29
CA GLN A 73 18.74 9.41 -6.94
C GLN A 73 18.80 10.50 -8.02
N ASN A 74 17.68 10.75 -8.70
CA ASN A 74 17.60 11.74 -9.77
C ASN A 74 16.23 12.43 -9.77
N PRO A 75 15.94 13.27 -8.76
CA PRO A 75 14.68 13.99 -8.67
C PRO A 75 14.59 15.09 -9.74
N ARG A 76 13.36 15.43 -10.12
CA ARG A 76 13.04 16.47 -11.09
C ARG A 76 12.09 17.49 -10.51
N PRO A 77 11.92 18.65 -11.17
CA PRO A 77 10.93 19.64 -10.77
C PRO A 77 9.53 19.06 -10.59
N ALA A 78 9.08 18.21 -11.52
CA ALA A 78 7.77 17.56 -11.41
C ALA A 78 7.63 16.67 -10.16
N HIS A 79 8.69 15.93 -9.79
CA HIS A 79 8.71 15.14 -8.55
C HIS A 79 8.67 16.04 -7.31
N TRP A 80 9.35 17.18 -7.36
CA TRP A 80 9.34 18.16 -6.28
C TRP A 80 7.97 18.80 -6.10
N GLU A 81 7.30 19.19 -7.19
CA GLU A 81 5.92 19.70 -7.13
C GLU A 81 4.95 18.68 -6.54
N ALA A 82 5.06 17.41 -6.97
CA ALA A 82 4.24 16.35 -6.40
C ALA A 82 4.56 16.08 -4.92
N LEU A 83 5.84 16.21 -4.51
CA LEU A 83 6.20 16.07 -3.09
C LEU A 83 5.64 17.24 -2.26
N LYS A 84 5.66 18.46 -2.78
CA LYS A 84 4.99 19.60 -2.13
C LYS A 84 3.49 19.35 -1.97
N HIS A 85 2.84 18.77 -2.98
CA HIS A 85 1.44 18.39 -2.91
C HIS A 85 1.17 17.38 -1.77
N VAL A 86 2.04 16.37 -1.59
CA VAL A 86 1.96 15.44 -0.45
C VAL A 86 2.09 16.18 0.88
N ILE A 87 3.03 17.13 0.99
CA ILE A 87 3.22 17.91 2.23
C ILE A 87 1.96 18.74 2.54
N VAL A 88 1.36 19.36 1.53
CA VAL A 88 0.10 20.10 1.67
C VAL A 88 -1.02 19.17 2.11
N TYR A 89 -1.10 17.97 1.52
CA TYR A 89 -2.07 16.95 1.91
C TYR A 89 -1.94 16.59 3.39
N LEU A 90 -0.74 16.24 3.85
CA LEU A 90 -0.50 15.93 5.26
C LEU A 90 -0.82 17.10 6.19
N GLY A 91 -0.53 18.32 5.76
CA GLY A 91 -0.91 19.55 6.49
C GLY A 91 -2.41 19.76 6.55
N SER A 92 -3.13 19.42 5.48
CA SER A 92 -4.60 19.55 5.37
C SER A 92 -5.35 18.45 6.13
N THR A 93 -4.71 17.34 6.38
CA THR A 93 -5.29 16.15 7.03
C THR A 93 -4.73 15.90 8.43
N LYS A 94 -4.10 16.91 9.04
CA LYS A 94 -3.53 16.83 10.41
C LYS A 94 -4.56 16.46 11.48
N ASP A 95 -5.83 16.72 11.21
CA ASP A 95 -6.96 16.42 12.11
C ASP A 95 -7.65 15.08 11.77
N LEU A 96 -7.09 14.31 10.83
CA LEU A 96 -7.46 12.92 10.60
C LEU A 96 -6.65 12.00 11.51
N TRP A 97 -7.36 11.13 12.20
CA TRP A 97 -6.78 10.19 13.16
C TRP A 97 -7.09 8.77 12.75
N LEU A 98 -6.08 7.91 12.83
CA LEU A 98 -6.29 6.47 12.77
C LEU A 98 -6.88 6.04 14.12
N THR A 99 -8.17 5.70 14.12
CA THR A 99 -8.94 5.50 15.36
C THR A 99 -9.22 4.04 15.61
N PHE A 100 -8.99 3.56 16.82
CA PHE A 100 -9.29 2.19 17.25
C PHE A 100 -10.44 2.22 18.27
N SER A 101 -11.37 1.27 18.18
CA SER A 101 -12.49 1.13 19.11
C SER A 101 -12.30 -0.11 19.98
N SER A 102 -12.47 0.02 21.28
CA SER A 102 -12.46 -1.09 22.22
C SER A 102 -13.65 -2.04 22.09
N GLN A 103 -14.70 -1.62 21.40
CA GLN A 103 -15.92 -2.43 21.19
C GLN A 103 -15.86 -3.28 19.92
N SER A 104 -14.86 -3.11 19.07
CA SER A 104 -14.70 -3.91 17.86
C SER A 104 -14.18 -5.29 18.20
N LYS A 105 -14.80 -6.34 17.60
CA LYS A 105 -14.24 -7.70 17.67
C LYS A 105 -12.81 -7.66 17.11
N LEU A 106 -11.85 -8.21 17.85
CA LEU A 106 -10.44 -8.26 17.45
C LEU A 106 -10.22 -9.35 16.39
N THR A 107 -10.89 -9.22 15.26
CA THR A 107 -10.66 -10.10 14.10
C THR A 107 -9.60 -9.47 13.21
N ALA A 108 -8.58 -10.25 12.88
CA ALA A 108 -7.59 -9.84 11.91
C ALA A 108 -8.04 -10.21 10.49
N GLU A 109 -7.95 -9.27 9.55
CA GLU A 109 -8.25 -9.49 8.14
C GLU A 109 -7.15 -8.90 7.28
N GLY A 110 -6.68 -9.67 6.29
CA GLY A 110 -5.73 -9.23 5.28
C GLY A 110 -6.43 -8.81 3.98
N PHE A 111 -5.89 -7.79 3.32
CA PHE A 111 -6.30 -7.36 1.98
C PHE A 111 -5.05 -7.30 1.10
N CYS A 112 -5.10 -7.90 -0.06
CA CYS A 112 -3.97 -7.89 -0.98
C CYS A 112 -4.36 -7.45 -2.38
N ASN A 113 -3.40 -6.84 -3.07
CA ASN A 113 -3.53 -6.44 -4.46
C ASN A 113 -2.14 -6.31 -5.11
N ALA A 114 -2.09 -6.44 -6.43
CA ALA A 114 -0.92 -6.13 -7.23
C ALA A 114 -1.26 -5.14 -8.34
N ASN A 115 -0.42 -4.14 -8.53
CA ASN A 115 -0.46 -3.31 -9.73
C ASN A 115 0.47 -3.93 -10.78
N TRP A 116 -0.10 -4.76 -11.68
CA TRP A 116 0.66 -5.43 -12.72
C TRP A 116 1.11 -4.46 -13.81
N GLY A 117 2.42 -4.47 -14.11
CA GLY A 117 2.99 -3.68 -15.22
C GLY A 117 2.83 -2.17 -15.10
N GLY A 118 2.36 -1.64 -13.97
CA GLY A 118 2.09 -0.22 -13.77
C GLY A 118 3.33 0.67 -13.67
N GLN A 119 4.53 0.07 -13.74
CA GLN A 119 5.80 0.79 -13.65
C GLN A 119 6.68 0.57 -14.87
N LYS A 120 7.61 1.50 -15.12
CA LYS A 120 8.67 1.33 -16.11
C LYS A 120 9.43 0.02 -15.82
N TYR A 121 9.79 -0.72 -16.87
CA TYR A 121 10.37 -2.06 -16.80
C TYR A 121 9.41 -3.18 -16.34
N CYS A 122 8.08 -2.97 -16.47
CA CYS A 122 7.06 -4.01 -16.21
C CYS A 122 7.11 -4.64 -14.81
N HIS A 123 7.75 -4.00 -13.83
CA HIS A 123 7.71 -4.46 -12.46
C HIS A 123 6.34 -4.16 -11.83
N SER A 124 5.80 -5.13 -11.14
CA SER A 124 4.57 -4.98 -10.37
C SER A 124 4.86 -4.41 -8.98
N ILE A 125 3.89 -3.70 -8.41
CA ILE A 125 3.91 -3.31 -7.01
C ILE A 125 3.01 -4.27 -6.25
N SER A 126 3.57 -4.96 -5.27
CA SER A 126 2.81 -5.70 -4.26
C SER A 126 2.35 -4.74 -3.18
N CYS A 127 1.07 -4.79 -2.84
CA CYS A 127 0.57 -4.09 -1.67
C CYS A 127 -0.32 -5.00 -0.84
N TYR A 128 -0.24 -4.83 0.46
CA TYR A 128 -1.12 -5.49 1.40
C TYR A 128 -1.40 -4.61 2.61
N LEU A 129 -2.44 -4.95 3.28
CA LEU A 129 -2.96 -4.29 4.46
C LEU A 129 -3.54 -5.34 5.40
N PHE A 130 -3.31 -5.21 6.69
CA PHE A 130 -4.05 -5.93 7.71
C PHE A 130 -4.91 -4.97 8.52
N HIS A 131 -6.16 -5.36 8.69
CA HIS A 131 -7.08 -4.76 9.63
C HIS A 131 -7.13 -5.55 10.93
N MET A 132 -7.38 -4.84 12.01
CA MET A 132 -7.85 -5.39 13.27
C MET A 132 -9.01 -4.54 13.77
N GLY A 133 -10.17 -5.17 14.01
CA GLY A 133 -11.38 -4.43 14.34
C GLY A 133 -11.79 -3.41 13.27
N ALA A 134 -11.66 -3.79 11.98
CA ALA A 134 -11.91 -2.95 10.80
C ALA A 134 -11.05 -1.67 10.71
N ARG A 135 -9.83 -1.69 11.26
CA ARG A 135 -8.87 -0.58 11.21
C ARG A 135 -7.49 -1.08 10.76
N ALA A 136 -6.79 -0.26 10.00
CA ALA A 136 -5.45 -0.59 9.52
C ALA A 136 -4.44 -0.66 10.67
N ILE A 137 -3.73 -1.78 10.81
CA ILE A 137 -2.68 -1.97 11.81
C ILE A 137 -1.31 -2.21 11.18
N LEU A 138 -1.29 -2.76 9.96
CA LEU A 138 -0.07 -3.07 9.24
C LEU A 138 -0.32 -2.88 7.74
N TRP A 139 0.58 -2.21 7.04
CA TRP A 139 0.52 -2.03 5.59
C TRP A 139 1.90 -2.02 4.97
N SER A 140 1.98 -2.48 3.73
CA SER A 140 3.23 -2.50 2.98
C SER A 140 2.99 -2.30 1.49
N LEU A 141 3.92 -1.57 0.88
CA LEU A 141 4.02 -1.41 -0.56
C LEU A 141 5.45 -1.74 -0.98
N LYS A 142 5.60 -2.75 -1.83
CA LYS A 142 6.90 -3.20 -2.27
C LYS A 142 6.93 -3.47 -3.77
N LYS A 143 7.92 -2.90 -4.45
CA LYS A 143 8.20 -3.26 -5.84
C LYS A 143 8.66 -4.72 -5.92
N GLN A 144 8.06 -5.51 -6.81
CA GLN A 144 8.47 -6.90 -7.03
C GLN A 144 9.85 -6.93 -7.69
N HIS A 145 10.74 -7.79 -7.20
CA HIS A 145 12.07 -7.97 -7.79
C HIS A 145 12.01 -8.69 -9.15
N VAL A 146 11.02 -9.56 -9.33
CA VAL A 146 10.81 -10.34 -10.54
C VAL A 146 9.70 -9.72 -11.37
N VAL A 147 9.91 -9.61 -12.67
CA VAL A 147 8.87 -9.20 -13.61
C VAL A 147 7.85 -10.34 -13.74
N ALA A 148 6.63 -10.08 -13.35
CA ALA A 148 5.54 -11.03 -13.51
C ALA A 148 5.02 -11.00 -14.94
N LEU A 149 5.02 -12.18 -15.61
CA LEU A 149 4.54 -12.31 -17.00
C LEU A 149 3.02 -12.17 -17.14
N THR A 150 2.28 -12.33 -16.02
CA THR A 150 0.82 -12.21 -15.98
C THR A 150 0.39 -11.51 -14.69
N SER A 151 -0.81 -10.92 -14.70
CA SER A 151 -1.42 -10.34 -13.50
C SER A 151 -1.60 -11.39 -12.39
N THR A 152 -2.04 -12.60 -12.76
CA THR A 152 -2.21 -13.72 -11.82
C THR A 152 -0.92 -14.05 -11.09
N LYS A 153 0.24 -14.09 -11.81
CA LYS A 153 1.55 -14.32 -11.18
C LYS A 153 1.94 -13.19 -10.23
N ALA A 154 1.69 -11.95 -10.63
CA ALA A 154 1.97 -10.79 -9.77
C ALA A 154 1.16 -10.85 -8.47
N GLU A 155 -0.13 -11.15 -8.57
CA GLU A 155 -1.03 -11.25 -7.43
C GLU A 155 -0.76 -12.48 -6.55
N TYR A 156 -0.35 -13.60 -7.15
CA TYR A 156 0.06 -14.79 -6.42
C TYR A 156 1.31 -14.53 -5.55
N ASN A 157 2.29 -13.81 -6.08
CA ASN A 157 3.45 -13.38 -5.31
C ASN A 157 3.05 -12.52 -4.10
N VAL A 158 2.09 -11.60 -4.30
CA VAL A 158 1.56 -10.78 -3.19
C VAL A 158 0.90 -11.67 -2.14
N GLN A 159 0.07 -12.61 -2.55
CA GLN A 159 -0.63 -13.52 -1.65
C GLN A 159 0.33 -14.31 -0.77
N THR A 160 1.46 -14.78 -1.33
CA THR A 160 2.52 -15.46 -0.56
C THR A 160 3.11 -14.54 0.51
N HIS A 161 3.38 -13.28 0.17
CA HIS A 161 3.88 -12.31 1.15
C HIS A 161 2.86 -12.02 2.24
N VAL A 162 1.61 -11.81 1.87
CA VAL A 162 0.53 -11.54 2.84
C VAL A 162 0.31 -12.75 3.75
N ALA A 163 0.36 -13.97 3.21
CA ALA A 163 0.24 -15.18 4.02
C ALA A 163 1.37 -15.28 5.07
N LYS A 164 2.62 -14.99 4.70
CA LYS A 164 3.75 -14.98 5.64
C LYS A 164 3.59 -13.94 6.75
N GLU A 165 3.26 -12.72 6.38
CA GLU A 165 3.03 -11.64 7.35
C GLU A 165 1.81 -11.92 8.24
N GLY A 166 0.76 -12.52 7.65
CA GLY A 166 -0.43 -12.92 8.39
C GLY A 166 -0.14 -13.99 9.44
N LEU A 167 0.64 -15.02 9.08
CA LEU A 167 1.08 -16.05 10.04
C LEU A 167 1.94 -15.46 11.16
N TRP A 168 2.85 -14.53 10.82
CA TRP A 168 3.62 -13.82 11.82
C TRP A 168 2.70 -13.02 12.76
N LEU A 169 1.72 -12.31 12.20
CA LEU A 169 0.74 -11.55 12.99
C LEU A 169 -0.07 -12.47 13.92
N CYS A 170 -0.52 -13.62 13.43
CA CYS A 170 -1.23 -14.60 14.24
C CYS A 170 -0.34 -15.12 15.40
N SER A 171 0.93 -15.45 15.11
CA SER A 171 1.88 -15.89 16.15
C SER A 171 2.10 -14.79 17.20
N PHE A 172 2.26 -13.55 16.76
CA PHE A 172 2.42 -12.41 17.66
C PHE A 172 1.18 -12.18 18.55
N LEU A 173 -0.03 -12.27 17.97
CA LEU A 173 -1.27 -12.16 18.74
C LEU A 173 -1.44 -13.32 19.72
N GLN A 174 -0.96 -14.51 19.37
CA GLN A 174 -0.95 -15.67 20.24
C GLN A 174 -0.05 -15.44 21.48
N GLU A 175 1.12 -14.87 21.29
CA GLU A 175 2.00 -14.49 22.40
C GLU A 175 1.38 -13.45 23.33
N LEU A 176 0.52 -12.57 22.78
CA LEU A 176 -0.25 -11.58 23.54
C LEU A 176 -1.54 -12.14 24.18
N HIS A 177 -1.78 -13.45 24.09
CA HIS A 177 -3.02 -14.11 24.55
C HIS A 177 -4.29 -13.50 23.93
N SER A 178 -4.19 -13.00 22.70
CA SER A 178 -5.26 -12.34 21.95
C SER A 178 -5.56 -13.05 20.64
N THR A 179 -5.44 -14.37 20.60
CA THR A 179 -5.64 -15.19 19.39
C THR A 179 -7.09 -15.17 18.96
N PRO A 180 -7.41 -14.83 17.71
CA PRO A 180 -8.69 -15.16 17.12
C PRO A 180 -8.84 -16.68 17.02
N ASP A 181 -10.00 -17.22 17.39
CA ASP A 181 -10.33 -18.65 17.23
C ASP A 181 -10.53 -19.05 15.75
N ASP A 182 -10.76 -18.05 14.89
CA ASP A 182 -11.06 -18.23 13.47
C ASP A 182 -9.80 -18.11 12.60
N PRO A 183 -9.72 -18.79 11.44
CA PRO A 183 -8.65 -18.62 10.47
C PRO A 183 -8.50 -17.16 10.04
N LEU A 184 -7.27 -16.73 9.77
CA LEU A 184 -7.01 -15.42 9.22
C LEU A 184 -7.58 -15.30 7.81
N ILE A 185 -8.50 -14.36 7.60
CA ILE A 185 -9.10 -14.12 6.29
C ILE A 185 -8.16 -13.23 5.46
N ILE A 186 -7.82 -13.67 4.24
CA ILE A 186 -7.11 -12.86 3.25
C ILE A 186 -8.05 -12.56 2.07
N ASN A 187 -8.40 -11.30 1.91
CA ASN A 187 -9.28 -10.80 0.86
C ASN A 187 -8.48 -10.50 -0.41
N CYS A 188 -8.85 -11.14 -1.54
CA CYS A 188 -8.22 -10.98 -2.84
C CYS A 188 -9.28 -10.74 -3.92
N ASN A 189 -9.00 -9.88 -4.90
CA ASN A 189 -9.92 -9.56 -5.98
C ASN A 189 -9.70 -10.37 -7.27
N ASN A 190 -8.76 -11.32 -7.28
CA ASN A 190 -8.47 -12.18 -8.42
C ASN A 190 -8.97 -13.61 -8.17
N GLN A 191 -10.03 -14.00 -8.86
CA GLN A 191 -10.60 -15.34 -8.76
C GLN A 191 -9.64 -16.45 -9.20
N GLY A 192 -8.79 -16.17 -10.20
CA GLY A 192 -7.80 -17.13 -10.67
C GLY A 192 -6.76 -17.47 -9.60
N VAL A 193 -6.34 -16.50 -8.80
CA VAL A 193 -5.45 -16.70 -7.66
C VAL A 193 -6.12 -17.51 -6.55
N ILE A 194 -7.41 -17.27 -6.29
CA ILE A 194 -8.18 -18.00 -5.29
C ILE A 194 -8.38 -19.46 -5.70
N THR A 195 -8.70 -19.69 -6.99
CA THR A 195 -8.81 -21.05 -7.53
C THR A 195 -7.50 -21.79 -7.41
N LEU A 196 -6.39 -21.16 -7.78
CA LEU A 196 -5.05 -21.74 -7.63
C LEU A 196 -4.71 -22.06 -6.17
N ALA A 197 -5.13 -21.23 -5.22
CA ALA A 197 -4.90 -21.48 -3.78
C ALA A 197 -5.72 -22.64 -3.23
N LYS A 198 -6.82 -23.04 -3.87
CA LYS A 198 -7.74 -24.09 -3.44
C LYS A 198 -7.62 -25.38 -4.25
N ASP A 199 -7.01 -25.36 -5.44
CA ASP A 199 -6.97 -26.49 -6.36
C ASP A 199 -5.65 -27.26 -6.22
N ASN A 200 -5.75 -28.56 -5.91
CA ASN A 200 -4.61 -29.48 -5.77
C ASN A 200 -4.02 -29.96 -7.12
N LYS A 201 -4.46 -29.41 -8.25
CA LYS A 201 -3.94 -29.81 -9.55
C LYS A 201 -2.64 -29.09 -9.86
N PHE A 202 -1.57 -29.84 -9.82
CA PHE A 202 -0.21 -29.45 -10.19
C PHE A 202 -0.14 -28.86 -11.62
N HIS A 203 0.22 -27.61 -11.76
CA HIS A 203 0.66 -27.05 -13.05
C HIS A 203 2.20 -26.93 -13.06
N MET A 204 2.84 -27.95 -13.64
CA MET A 204 4.28 -28.06 -13.83
C MET A 204 4.81 -26.93 -14.71
N HIS A 205 5.28 -25.80 -14.19
CA HIS A 205 6.01 -24.88 -15.07
C HIS A 205 7.12 -23.99 -14.45
N THR A 206 7.34 -23.90 -13.15
CA THR A 206 8.60 -23.24 -12.66
C THR A 206 8.81 -23.43 -11.16
N LYS A 207 10.01 -23.92 -10.77
CA LYS A 207 10.39 -24.23 -9.36
C LYS A 207 10.15 -23.10 -8.34
N HIS A 208 10.29 -21.84 -8.71
CA HIS A 208 10.06 -20.73 -7.78
C HIS A 208 8.57 -20.43 -7.52
N ILE A 209 7.71 -20.72 -8.51
CA ILE A 209 6.26 -20.63 -8.35
C ILE A 209 5.79 -21.81 -7.51
N ASP A 210 6.41 -22.97 -7.69
CA ASP A 210 6.06 -24.19 -6.98
C ASP A 210 6.23 -24.03 -5.46
N MET A 211 7.32 -23.43 -4.99
CA MET A 211 7.52 -23.21 -3.55
C MET A 211 6.48 -22.25 -2.94
N CYS A 212 6.16 -21.17 -3.65
CA CYS A 212 5.12 -20.25 -3.19
C CYS A 212 3.75 -20.93 -3.19
N TYR A 213 3.48 -21.74 -4.20
CA TYR A 213 2.26 -22.52 -4.35
C TYR A 213 2.10 -23.52 -3.21
N HIS A 214 3.10 -24.36 -2.96
CA HIS A 214 3.08 -25.33 -1.85
C HIS A 214 2.88 -24.66 -0.50
N PHE A 215 3.56 -23.54 -0.26
CA PHE A 215 3.39 -22.79 0.99
C PHE A 215 1.95 -22.30 1.21
N ILE A 216 1.32 -21.69 0.18
CA ILE A 216 -0.06 -21.21 0.34
C ILE A 216 -1.03 -22.36 0.52
N HIS A 217 -0.85 -23.46 -0.24
CA HIS A 217 -1.66 -24.66 -0.08
C HIS A 217 -1.58 -25.23 1.34
N GLU A 218 -0.38 -25.43 1.84
CA GLU A 218 -0.13 -25.96 3.17
C GLU A 218 -0.86 -25.13 4.25
N VAL A 219 -0.71 -23.81 4.21
CA VAL A 219 -1.32 -22.92 5.23
C VAL A 219 -2.85 -22.83 5.11
N VAL A 220 -3.41 -23.03 3.91
CA VAL A 220 -4.85 -23.09 3.69
C VAL A 220 -5.42 -24.46 4.11
N GLU A 221 -4.74 -25.56 3.78
CA GLU A 221 -5.11 -26.92 4.21
C GLU A 221 -5.03 -27.06 5.74
N ASP A 222 -4.02 -26.49 6.37
CA ASP A 222 -3.90 -26.44 7.83
C ASP A 222 -4.98 -25.58 8.52
N GLY A 223 -5.84 -24.92 7.74
CA GLY A 223 -6.90 -24.05 8.26
C GLY A 223 -6.39 -22.78 8.96
N LYS A 224 -5.12 -22.43 8.79
CA LYS A 224 -4.52 -21.21 9.39
C LYS A 224 -4.97 -19.94 8.68
N ILE A 225 -5.16 -20.03 7.37
CA ILE A 225 -5.55 -18.92 6.48
C ILE A 225 -6.74 -19.35 5.61
N MET A 226 -7.68 -18.43 5.43
CA MET A 226 -8.78 -18.56 4.49
C MET A 226 -8.68 -17.49 3.41
N VAL A 227 -8.57 -17.87 2.14
CA VAL A 227 -8.57 -16.92 1.02
C VAL A 227 -10.00 -16.70 0.54
N GLN A 228 -10.43 -15.43 0.53
CA GLN A 228 -11.77 -15.02 0.16
C GLN A 228 -11.77 -14.02 -1.00
N TYR A 229 -12.78 -14.11 -1.88
CA TYR A 229 -12.98 -13.14 -2.95
C TYR A 229 -13.61 -11.86 -2.40
N ILE A 230 -13.05 -10.72 -2.82
CA ILE A 230 -13.65 -9.41 -2.61
C ILE A 230 -13.74 -8.67 -3.96
N PRO A 231 -14.87 -8.03 -4.30
CA PRO A 231 -14.96 -7.19 -5.49
C PRO A 231 -13.91 -6.08 -5.48
N THR A 232 -13.31 -5.79 -6.64
CA THR A 232 -12.25 -4.77 -6.76
C THR A 232 -12.65 -3.42 -6.15
N GLY A 233 -13.92 -3.02 -6.26
CA GLY A 233 -14.42 -1.78 -5.68
C GLY A 233 -14.34 -1.74 -4.15
N ASN A 234 -14.41 -2.90 -3.49
CA ASN A 234 -14.43 -3.01 -2.03
C ASN A 234 -13.05 -3.37 -1.43
N ASN A 235 -12.06 -3.68 -2.29
CA ASN A 235 -10.74 -4.02 -1.82
C ASN A 235 -9.99 -2.76 -1.34
N VAL A 236 -9.83 -2.63 -0.02
CA VAL A 236 -9.21 -1.46 0.63
C VAL A 236 -7.77 -1.27 0.18
N SER A 237 -7.05 -2.35 -0.16
CA SER A 237 -5.67 -2.27 -0.66
C SER A 237 -5.52 -1.53 -2.00
N ASN A 238 -6.62 -1.22 -2.70
CA ASN A 238 -6.60 -0.40 -3.91
C ASN A 238 -6.04 1.00 -3.70
N ILE A 239 -6.15 1.56 -2.51
CA ILE A 239 -5.59 2.88 -2.16
C ILE A 239 -4.07 2.92 -2.33
N PHE A 240 -3.42 1.75 -2.27
CA PHE A 240 -1.97 1.60 -2.39
C PHE A 240 -1.48 1.39 -3.82
N THR A 241 -2.37 1.05 -4.77
CA THR A 241 -1.95 0.62 -6.11
C THR A 241 -1.78 1.78 -7.09
N LYS A 242 -2.58 2.83 -6.98
CA LYS A 242 -2.61 3.95 -7.93
C LYS A 242 -3.26 5.20 -7.33
N PRO A 243 -2.97 6.41 -7.87
CA PRO A 243 -3.72 7.61 -7.53
C PRO A 243 -5.20 7.47 -7.90
N LEU A 244 -6.09 7.64 -6.91
CA LEU A 244 -7.54 7.47 -7.05
C LEU A 244 -8.25 8.81 -7.17
N ALA A 245 -9.45 8.80 -7.77
CA ALA A 245 -10.36 9.94 -7.74
C ALA A 245 -10.79 10.25 -6.30
N LYS A 246 -10.99 11.54 -6.00
CA LYS A 246 -11.26 12.06 -4.65
C LYS A 246 -12.33 11.26 -3.89
N ALA A 247 -13.48 11.01 -4.50
CA ALA A 247 -14.59 10.31 -3.82
C ALA A 247 -14.19 8.90 -3.39
N LYS A 248 -13.57 8.12 -4.32
CA LYS A 248 -13.13 6.75 -4.01
C LYS A 248 -11.96 6.72 -3.05
N PHE A 249 -11.06 7.69 -3.12
CA PHE A 249 -9.95 7.83 -2.18
C PHE A 249 -10.48 8.05 -0.76
N GLN A 250 -11.42 8.97 -0.57
CA GLN A 250 -12.00 9.27 0.74
C GLN A 250 -12.75 8.07 1.32
N GLU A 251 -13.55 7.38 0.51
CA GLU A 251 -14.22 6.14 0.92
C GLU A 251 -13.21 5.09 1.45
N LEU A 252 -12.12 4.86 0.72
CA LEU A 252 -11.11 3.88 1.14
C LEU A 252 -10.30 4.37 2.35
N ALA A 253 -10.06 5.68 2.48
CA ALA A 253 -9.40 6.25 3.66
C ALA A 253 -10.24 6.07 4.93
N GLU A 254 -11.56 6.22 4.84
CA GLU A 254 -12.47 5.91 5.94
C GLU A 254 -12.44 4.43 6.31
N LEU A 255 -12.39 3.54 5.32
CA LEU A 255 -12.24 2.10 5.54
C LEU A 255 -10.89 1.73 6.18
N LEU A 256 -9.83 2.51 5.96
CA LEU A 256 -8.57 2.35 6.71
C LEU A 256 -8.70 2.71 8.19
N GLY A 257 -9.76 3.42 8.58
CA GLY A 257 -9.97 3.89 9.94
C GLY A 257 -9.57 5.34 10.19
N LEU A 258 -9.35 6.11 9.12
CA LEU A 258 -9.02 7.54 9.21
C LEU A 258 -10.29 8.36 9.36
N HIS A 259 -10.46 8.98 10.52
CA HIS A 259 -11.63 9.80 10.84
C HIS A 259 -11.23 11.13 11.47
N THR A 260 -12.03 12.16 11.23
CA THR A 260 -11.92 13.42 11.95
C THR A 260 -12.56 13.26 13.34
N ILE A 261 -11.76 13.45 14.38
CA ILE A 261 -12.30 13.47 15.74
C ILE A 261 -12.86 14.87 15.99
N THR A 262 -14.17 15.00 16.01
CA THR A 262 -14.82 16.18 16.58
C THR A 262 -14.73 16.08 18.09
N HIS A 263 -13.77 16.79 18.70
CA HIS A 263 -13.83 17.01 20.13
C HIS A 263 -15.14 17.77 20.42
N LYS A 264 -16.13 17.08 20.94
CA LYS A 264 -17.22 17.79 21.66
C LYS A 264 -16.55 18.38 22.90
N VAL A 265 -16.30 19.70 22.83
CA VAL A 265 -15.95 20.53 23.98
C VAL A 265 -17.15 20.62 24.91
#